data_ed839ce10855deabc3c75686546cd60f
#
_entry.id   ed839ce10855deabc3c75686546cd60f
#
_cell.length_a   1.000
_cell.length_b   1.000
_cell.length_c   1.000
_cell.angle_alpha   90.00
_cell.angle_beta   90.00
_cell.angle_gamma   90.00
#
_symmetry.space_group_name_H-M   'P 1'
#
loop_
_entity.id
_entity.type
_entity.pdbx_description
1 polymer ?
#
loop_
_entity_poly.entity_id
_entity_poly.type
_entity_poly.pdbx_seq_one_letter_code
_entity_poly.pdbx_strand_id
1 'polypeptide(L)'
;MFSRTSIKYLRQWAAKEGRKPLVLRGARQVGKTTLVRLFAQEFDTFISLNLEEKENAELFSSDNSFEDLLAAIFFKANVPQDSTRRTLIFIDEIQCEPKAVQSLRYFYEKRPDLYVIAAGSLLESLMGRHISFPVGRVEYMALHPCTFVEFLMALGMDELARQVEDFSVPASLHTYTLGLFKKYMIVGGLPEVVSCFAQYGDYVRIGDVFNSLLSGYRDDVEKYASKPKEQDAIRYILNYGWAFAGHRIQFAKFTNSDFKAADAGNAFRTLEKTLLLELVYPQVTASFPILPDLRKSPKLLWLDTGMVNYVVGMQEELLFCNDADELWNGDIAEHVVGQELLGASLAFGEKRMFWVRDAKNSQAEVDFLIRFRAHLIPIEVKTGVNTRLRSLHQFMEESKEKVALRLWNGPMTSDTIARSGGEPFTLYNIPIYYAGHLHVFLQRKIGGMAFG
;
A
#
# COMPACT_ATOMS: atom_id res chain seq x y z
N MET A 1 16.17 -12.77 5.79
CA MET A 1 15.07 -11.93 6.32
C MET A 1 15.63 -10.51 6.42
N PHE A 2 14.96 -9.51 5.86
CA PHE A 2 15.41 -8.12 5.83
C PHE A 2 14.50 -7.22 6.68
N SER A 3 15.03 -6.08 7.11
CA SER A 3 14.28 -5.11 7.92
C SER A 3 13.26 -4.37 7.06
N ARG A 4 12.10 -4.01 7.65
CA ARG A 4 11.06 -3.17 7.06
C ARG A 4 11.09 -1.80 7.71
N THR A 5 10.89 -0.74 6.94
CA THR A 5 10.82 0.65 7.44
C THR A 5 9.69 0.82 8.46
N SER A 6 8.61 0.05 8.31
CA SER A 6 7.47 0.01 9.22
C SER A 6 7.80 -0.41 10.67
N ILE A 7 8.97 -1.02 10.92
CA ILE A 7 9.45 -1.30 12.30
C ILE A 7 9.64 0.00 13.11
N LYS A 8 10.06 1.08 12.46
CA LYS A 8 10.20 2.40 13.10
C LYS A 8 8.86 2.85 13.73
N TYR A 9 7.76 2.59 13.01
CA TYR A 9 6.41 2.92 13.50
C TYR A 9 5.98 2.02 14.68
N LEU A 10 6.28 0.72 14.64
CA LEU A 10 5.99 -0.19 15.75
C LEU A 10 6.72 0.23 17.03
N ARG A 11 7.97 0.70 16.91
CA ARG A 11 8.74 1.27 18.04
C ARG A 11 8.10 2.55 18.59
N GLN A 12 7.64 3.46 17.70
CA GLN A 12 6.93 4.66 18.10
C GLN A 12 5.61 4.34 18.80
N TRP A 13 4.83 3.40 18.27
CA TRP A 13 3.62 2.90 18.90
C TRP A 13 3.91 2.30 20.29
N ALA A 14 4.95 1.48 20.41
CA ALA A 14 5.30 0.85 21.69
C ALA A 14 5.76 1.86 22.74
N ALA A 15 6.40 2.97 22.34
CA ALA A 15 6.85 4.04 23.22
C ALA A 15 5.72 5.03 23.62
N LYS A 16 4.54 4.93 22.98
CA LYS A 16 3.45 5.87 23.19
C LYS A 16 2.79 5.67 24.55
N GLU A 17 2.65 6.74 25.34
CA GLU A 17 1.84 6.74 26.54
C GLU A 17 0.36 6.54 26.19
N GLY A 18 -0.32 5.65 26.93
CA GLY A 18 -1.72 5.32 26.67
C GLY A 18 -1.95 4.60 25.31
N ARG A 19 -0.91 3.89 24.79
CA ARG A 19 -1.03 3.10 23.56
C ARG A 19 -2.21 2.13 23.65
N LYS A 20 -2.86 1.91 22.52
CA LYS A 20 -3.95 0.95 22.40
C LYS A 20 -3.46 -0.31 21.67
N PRO A 21 -4.13 -1.46 21.80
CA PRO A 21 -3.89 -2.60 20.95
C PRO A 21 -3.83 -2.17 19.49
N LEU A 22 -2.81 -2.63 18.76
CA LEU A 22 -2.59 -2.28 17.36
C LEU A 22 -3.23 -3.33 16.46
N VAL A 23 -4.08 -2.89 15.53
CA VAL A 23 -4.65 -3.73 14.48
C VAL A 23 -3.85 -3.51 13.20
N LEU A 24 -3.04 -4.51 12.84
CA LEU A 24 -2.21 -4.51 11.65
C LEU A 24 -3.01 -5.04 10.46
N ARG A 25 -3.31 -4.18 9.52
CA ARG A 25 -4.03 -4.49 8.29
C ARG A 25 -3.09 -4.58 7.10
N GLY A 26 -3.44 -5.35 6.10
CA GLY A 26 -2.68 -5.51 4.87
C GLY A 26 -3.16 -6.73 4.11
N ALA A 27 -2.96 -6.74 2.80
CA ALA A 27 -3.27 -7.88 1.96
C ALA A 27 -2.58 -9.17 2.47
N ARG A 28 -3.01 -10.30 1.97
CA ARG A 28 -2.29 -11.55 2.20
C ARG A 28 -0.87 -11.44 1.63
N GLN A 29 0.11 -12.09 2.29
CA GLN A 29 1.50 -12.20 1.84
C GLN A 29 2.33 -10.89 1.82
N VAL A 30 1.85 -9.79 2.43
CA VAL A 30 2.63 -8.55 2.58
C VAL A 30 3.61 -8.55 3.77
N GLY A 31 3.68 -9.68 4.51
CA GLY A 31 4.68 -9.89 5.57
C GLY A 31 4.25 -9.45 6.97
N LYS A 32 2.94 -9.39 7.30
CA LYS A 32 2.44 -8.98 8.63
C LYS A 32 3.05 -9.81 9.76
N THR A 33 2.94 -11.12 9.70
CA THR A 33 3.45 -12.05 10.72
C THR A 33 4.97 -11.94 10.88
N THR A 34 5.69 -11.81 9.77
CA THR A 34 7.15 -11.64 9.76
C THR A 34 7.57 -10.33 10.42
N LEU A 35 6.88 -9.23 10.12
CA LEU A 35 7.13 -7.92 10.72
C LEU A 35 6.98 -7.97 12.25
N VAL A 36 5.88 -8.59 12.74
CA VAL A 36 5.64 -8.71 14.18
C VAL A 36 6.67 -9.61 14.84
N ARG A 37 7.08 -10.72 14.22
CA ARG A 37 8.14 -11.60 14.74
C ARG A 37 9.50 -10.89 14.81
N LEU A 38 9.84 -10.04 13.86
CA LEU A 38 11.05 -9.22 13.92
C LEU A 38 10.97 -8.22 15.07
N PHE A 39 9.83 -7.57 15.24
CA PHE A 39 9.61 -6.62 16.32
C PHE A 39 9.61 -7.30 17.71
N ALA A 40 9.13 -8.53 17.78
CA ALA A 40 9.08 -9.33 19.01
C ALA A 40 10.47 -9.58 19.64
N GLN A 41 11.55 -9.48 18.86
CA GLN A 41 12.92 -9.60 19.37
C GLN A 41 13.31 -8.49 20.37
N GLU A 42 12.52 -7.43 20.45
CA GLU A 42 12.71 -6.31 21.38
C GLU A 42 11.96 -6.51 22.72
N PHE A 43 11.34 -7.69 22.94
CA PHE A 43 10.52 -8.00 24.11
C PHE A 43 11.10 -9.17 24.92
N ASP A 44 10.87 -9.15 26.23
CA ASP A 44 11.30 -10.22 27.12
C ASP A 44 10.46 -11.49 26.91
N THR A 45 9.19 -11.31 26.55
CA THR A 45 8.24 -12.39 26.32
C THR A 45 7.45 -12.15 25.05
N PHE A 46 7.34 -13.15 24.20
CA PHE A 46 6.53 -13.13 22.98
C PHE A 46 5.55 -14.30 22.98
N ILE A 47 4.25 -13.99 22.92
CA ILE A 47 3.16 -14.96 22.82
C ILE A 47 2.50 -14.77 21.45
N SER A 48 2.48 -15.82 20.63
CA SER A 48 1.89 -15.81 19.30
C SER A 48 0.73 -16.78 19.22
N LEU A 49 -0.44 -16.29 18.85
CA LEU A 49 -1.70 -17.04 18.74
C LEU A 49 -2.22 -16.89 17.31
N ASN A 50 -2.13 -17.94 16.50
CA ASN A 50 -2.76 -17.99 15.18
C ASN A 50 -4.18 -18.55 15.33
N LEU A 51 -5.21 -17.75 15.04
CA LEU A 51 -6.60 -18.15 15.22
C LEU A 51 -7.16 -19.03 14.09
N GLU A 52 -6.39 -19.34 13.04
CA GLU A 52 -6.70 -20.46 12.14
C GLU A 52 -6.51 -21.82 12.85
N GLU A 53 -5.68 -21.88 13.90
CA GLU A 53 -5.53 -23.05 14.75
C GLU A 53 -6.69 -23.13 15.75
N LYS A 54 -7.46 -24.21 15.69
CA LYS A 54 -8.68 -24.40 16.49
C LYS A 54 -8.43 -24.21 17.99
N GLU A 55 -7.34 -24.73 18.51
CA GLU A 55 -6.98 -24.62 19.92
C GLU A 55 -6.74 -23.18 20.38
N ASN A 56 -6.23 -22.32 19.50
CA ASN A 56 -6.04 -20.89 19.79
C ASN A 56 -7.37 -20.14 19.72
N ALA A 57 -8.23 -20.46 18.74
CA ALA A 57 -9.54 -19.86 18.61
C ALA A 57 -10.45 -20.21 19.80
N GLU A 58 -10.39 -21.45 20.29
CA GLU A 58 -11.19 -21.93 21.44
C GLU A 58 -10.90 -21.15 22.73
N LEU A 59 -9.70 -20.58 22.92
CA LEU A 59 -9.40 -19.71 24.06
C LEU A 59 -10.34 -18.50 24.11
N PHE A 60 -10.66 -17.92 22.96
CA PHE A 60 -11.49 -16.72 22.85
C PHE A 60 -12.98 -17.04 22.71
N SER A 61 -13.35 -18.22 22.22
CA SER A 61 -14.74 -18.60 21.97
C SER A 61 -15.52 -18.94 23.23
N SER A 62 -14.82 -19.31 24.32
CA SER A 62 -15.41 -19.61 25.62
C SER A 62 -16.06 -18.38 26.24
N ASP A 63 -17.13 -18.58 27.05
CA ASP A 63 -17.79 -17.50 27.81
C ASP A 63 -17.07 -17.20 29.15
N ASN A 64 -15.79 -17.48 29.21
CA ASN A 64 -14.95 -17.22 30.38
C ASN A 64 -14.72 -15.72 30.61
N SER A 65 -14.33 -15.38 31.85
CA SER A 65 -13.93 -14.00 32.16
C SER A 65 -12.66 -13.62 31.38
N PHE A 66 -12.39 -12.32 31.26
CA PHE A 66 -11.14 -11.85 30.63
C PHE A 66 -9.91 -12.31 31.41
N GLU A 67 -10.01 -12.40 32.72
CA GLU A 67 -8.97 -12.88 33.61
C GLU A 67 -8.64 -14.38 33.35
N ASP A 68 -9.67 -15.21 33.15
CA ASP A 68 -9.50 -16.63 32.79
C ASP A 68 -8.91 -16.78 31.37
N LEU A 69 -9.36 -15.98 30.41
CA LEU A 69 -8.78 -15.93 29.07
C LEU A 69 -7.27 -15.62 29.16
N LEU A 70 -6.92 -14.61 29.92
CA LEU A 70 -5.53 -14.17 30.06
C LEU A 70 -4.69 -15.27 30.72
N ALA A 71 -5.18 -15.89 31.82
CA ALA A 71 -4.53 -17.01 32.48
C ALA A 71 -4.31 -18.19 31.50
N ALA A 72 -5.30 -18.51 30.68
CA ALA A 72 -5.21 -19.57 29.67
C ALA A 72 -4.16 -19.26 28.59
N ILE A 73 -4.07 -18.00 28.13
CA ILE A 73 -3.07 -17.55 27.14
C ILE A 73 -1.65 -17.74 27.70
N PHE A 74 -1.39 -17.29 28.93
CA PHE A 74 -0.08 -17.41 29.57
C PHE A 74 0.27 -18.86 29.88
N PHE A 75 -0.71 -19.64 30.35
CA PHE A 75 -0.53 -21.07 30.62
C PHE A 75 -0.16 -21.84 29.35
N LYS A 76 -0.92 -21.63 28.24
CA LYS A 76 -0.65 -22.26 26.94
C LYS A 76 0.75 -21.90 26.41
N ALA A 77 1.17 -20.66 26.60
CA ALA A 77 2.49 -20.19 26.20
C ALA A 77 3.63 -20.70 27.12
N ASN A 78 3.29 -21.35 28.22
CA ASN A 78 4.22 -21.81 29.27
C ASN A 78 5.13 -20.70 29.79
N VAL A 79 4.56 -19.51 30.04
CA VAL A 79 5.25 -18.35 30.58
C VAL A 79 4.51 -17.79 31.80
N PRO A 80 5.23 -17.26 32.80
CA PRO A 80 4.60 -16.66 33.96
C PRO A 80 3.90 -15.34 33.60
N GLN A 81 2.79 -15.07 34.26
CA GLN A 81 2.07 -13.80 34.14
C GLN A 81 2.76 -12.72 34.99
N ASP A 82 3.89 -12.22 34.52
CA ASP A 82 4.73 -11.25 35.21
C ASP A 82 4.60 -9.86 34.58
N SER A 83 4.04 -8.90 35.31
CA SER A 83 3.85 -7.52 34.86
C SER A 83 5.15 -6.70 34.79
N THR A 84 6.26 -7.18 35.32
CA THR A 84 7.56 -6.52 35.24
C THR A 84 8.27 -6.77 33.91
N ARG A 85 7.85 -7.79 33.15
CA ARG A 85 8.40 -8.14 31.84
C ARG A 85 7.65 -7.43 30.73
N ARG A 86 8.39 -6.94 29.75
CA ARG A 86 7.80 -6.44 28.50
C ARG A 86 7.27 -7.60 27.68
N THR A 87 5.95 -7.79 27.70
CA THR A 87 5.29 -8.91 27.01
C THR A 87 4.54 -8.43 25.79
N LEU A 88 4.85 -9.01 24.63
CA LEU A 88 4.11 -8.83 23.38
C LEU A 88 3.20 -10.04 23.13
N ILE A 89 1.91 -9.80 22.99
CA ILE A 89 0.92 -10.79 22.55
C ILE A 89 0.56 -10.46 21.10
N PHE A 90 0.74 -11.43 20.23
CA PHE A 90 0.38 -11.36 18.82
C PHE A 90 -0.79 -12.30 18.51
N ILE A 91 -1.89 -11.73 18.06
CA ILE A 91 -3.11 -12.44 17.67
C ILE A 91 -3.20 -12.38 16.15
N ASP A 92 -2.76 -13.46 15.47
CA ASP A 92 -2.77 -13.54 14.01
C ASP A 92 -4.10 -14.13 13.51
N GLU A 93 -4.51 -13.73 12.31
CA GLU A 93 -5.78 -14.08 11.65
C GLU A 93 -7.00 -13.88 12.57
N ILE A 94 -7.02 -12.73 13.26
CA ILE A 94 -8.04 -12.39 14.28
C ILE A 94 -9.48 -12.47 13.76
N GLN A 95 -9.69 -12.37 12.43
CA GLN A 95 -11.02 -12.51 11.81
C GLN A 95 -11.60 -13.93 11.96
N CYS A 96 -10.80 -14.94 12.27
CA CYS A 96 -11.29 -16.31 12.47
C CYS A 96 -12.13 -16.46 13.75
N GLU A 97 -11.91 -15.58 14.77
CA GLU A 97 -12.68 -15.61 16.01
C GLU A 97 -13.22 -14.21 16.41
N PRO A 98 -14.51 -13.96 16.22
CA PRO A 98 -15.14 -12.68 16.51
C PRO A 98 -14.96 -12.16 17.94
N LYS A 99 -14.98 -13.07 18.94
CA LYS A 99 -14.80 -12.69 20.34
C LYS A 99 -13.40 -12.19 20.62
N ALA A 100 -12.38 -12.65 19.85
CA ALA A 100 -11.03 -12.14 19.96
C ALA A 100 -10.95 -10.63 19.59
N VAL A 101 -11.72 -10.20 18.58
CA VAL A 101 -11.81 -8.77 18.23
C VAL A 101 -12.40 -7.97 19.39
N GLN A 102 -13.44 -8.48 20.05
CA GLN A 102 -14.06 -7.82 21.19
C GLN A 102 -13.11 -7.77 22.40
N SER A 103 -12.28 -8.79 22.60
CA SER A 103 -11.33 -8.86 23.72
C SER A 103 -10.27 -7.77 23.66
N LEU A 104 -9.97 -7.19 22.48
CA LEU A 104 -9.01 -6.08 22.34
C LEU A 104 -9.36 -4.88 23.26
N ARG A 105 -10.67 -4.66 23.49
CA ARG A 105 -11.13 -3.63 24.43
C ARG A 105 -10.63 -3.91 25.85
N TYR A 106 -10.73 -5.16 26.32
CA TYR A 106 -10.34 -5.53 27.68
C TYR A 106 -8.82 -5.49 27.87
N PHE A 107 -8.03 -5.82 26.84
CA PHE A 107 -6.59 -5.62 26.89
C PHE A 107 -6.23 -4.14 27.12
N TYR A 108 -6.91 -3.23 26.42
CA TYR A 108 -6.69 -1.79 26.61
C TYR A 108 -7.11 -1.31 28.00
N GLU A 109 -8.32 -1.72 28.46
CA GLU A 109 -8.91 -1.16 29.68
C GLU A 109 -8.34 -1.78 30.98
N LYS A 110 -7.96 -3.08 30.95
CA LYS A 110 -7.56 -3.83 32.13
C LYS A 110 -6.07 -4.17 32.21
N ARG A 111 -5.39 -4.24 31.05
CA ARG A 111 -3.98 -4.66 30.96
C ARG A 111 -3.17 -3.77 30.01
N PRO A 112 -3.08 -2.46 30.29
CA PRO A 112 -2.31 -1.52 29.47
C PRO A 112 -0.79 -1.78 29.52
N ASP A 113 -0.30 -2.59 30.45
CA ASP A 113 1.06 -3.08 30.56
C ASP A 113 1.44 -4.02 29.41
N LEU A 114 0.49 -4.79 28.89
CA LEU A 114 0.71 -5.71 27.78
C LEU A 114 0.75 -4.97 26.43
N TYR A 115 1.65 -5.40 25.58
CA TYR A 115 1.69 -4.97 24.17
C TYR A 115 0.90 -5.96 23.34
N VAL A 116 -0.14 -5.48 22.67
CA VAL A 116 -1.02 -6.36 21.89
C VAL A 116 -1.05 -5.90 20.44
N ILE A 117 -0.68 -6.80 19.54
CA ILE A 117 -0.83 -6.60 18.09
C ILE A 117 -1.77 -7.69 17.57
N ALA A 118 -2.82 -7.28 16.89
CA ALA A 118 -3.71 -8.17 16.17
C ALA A 118 -3.50 -7.99 14.67
N ALA A 119 -3.49 -9.07 13.90
CA ALA A 119 -3.37 -9.01 12.44
C ALA A 119 -4.49 -9.82 11.77
N GLY A 120 -4.87 -9.39 10.57
CA GLY A 120 -5.80 -10.14 9.74
C GLY A 120 -5.90 -9.54 8.34
N SER A 121 -6.09 -10.39 7.34
CA SER A 121 -6.19 -9.99 5.94
C SER A 121 -7.62 -9.69 5.49
N LEU A 122 -8.63 -10.22 6.20
CA LEU A 122 -10.06 -10.16 5.84
C LEU A 122 -10.91 -9.51 6.93
N LEU A 123 -10.34 -8.61 7.71
CA LEU A 123 -11.04 -7.97 8.83
C LEU A 123 -12.34 -7.27 8.42
N GLU A 124 -12.44 -6.77 7.18
CA GLU A 124 -13.68 -6.15 6.67
C GLU A 124 -14.80 -7.14 6.36
N SER A 125 -14.48 -8.42 6.18
CA SER A 125 -15.50 -9.46 6.02
C SER A 125 -16.29 -9.69 7.32
N LEU A 126 -15.67 -9.40 8.48
CA LEU A 126 -16.33 -9.47 9.78
C LEU A 126 -17.35 -8.34 10.00
N MET A 127 -17.14 -7.17 9.42
CA MET A 127 -18.06 -6.03 9.56
C MET A 127 -19.46 -6.34 9.00
N GLY A 128 -19.59 -7.33 8.10
CA GLY A 128 -20.87 -7.85 7.61
C GLY A 128 -21.57 -8.84 8.54
N ARG A 129 -20.95 -9.28 9.65
CA ARG A 129 -21.45 -10.32 10.57
C ARG A 129 -21.85 -9.79 11.95
N HIS A 130 -22.22 -8.53 12.07
CA HIS A 130 -22.59 -7.88 13.34
C HIS A 130 -21.49 -7.81 14.41
N ILE A 131 -20.21 -7.88 14.00
CA ILE A 131 -19.09 -7.74 14.92
C ILE A 131 -18.62 -6.28 14.90
N SER A 132 -18.71 -5.65 16.06
CA SER A 132 -18.24 -4.28 16.24
C SER A 132 -16.80 -4.29 16.72
N PHE A 133 -15.91 -3.66 15.95
CA PHE A 133 -14.59 -3.29 16.48
C PHE A 133 -14.74 -2.33 17.65
N PRO A 134 -13.91 -2.45 18.69
CA PRO A 134 -13.98 -1.58 19.85
C PRO A 134 -13.52 -0.16 19.49
N VAL A 135 -14.48 0.65 19.03
CA VAL A 135 -14.25 2.03 18.59
C VAL A 135 -13.52 2.84 19.69
N GLY A 136 -12.46 3.51 19.32
CA GLY A 136 -11.65 4.30 20.25
C GLY A 136 -10.77 3.49 21.20
N ARG A 137 -10.74 2.16 21.13
CA ARG A 137 -9.95 1.25 21.98
C ARG A 137 -8.83 0.53 21.24
N VAL A 138 -8.70 0.75 19.95
CA VAL A 138 -7.64 0.19 19.09
C VAL A 138 -7.01 1.29 18.24
N GLU A 139 -5.78 1.07 17.80
CA GLU A 139 -5.10 1.83 16.77
C GLU A 139 -4.95 0.96 15.52
N TYR A 140 -4.84 1.59 14.35
CA TYR A 140 -4.71 0.87 13.09
C TYR A 140 -3.41 1.24 12.39
N MET A 141 -2.80 0.24 11.76
CA MET A 141 -1.66 0.39 10.89
C MET A 141 -1.89 -0.41 9.61
N ALA A 142 -1.59 0.17 8.45
CA ALA A 142 -1.57 -0.54 7.19
C ALA A 142 -0.15 -1.03 6.87
N LEU A 143 -0.05 -2.27 6.37
CA LEU A 143 1.18 -2.81 5.81
C LEU A 143 0.95 -3.11 4.34
N HIS A 144 1.79 -2.51 3.51
CA HIS A 144 1.78 -2.63 2.06
C HIS A 144 2.97 -3.48 1.58
N PRO A 145 3.04 -3.86 0.29
CA PRO A 145 4.26 -4.41 -0.30
C PRO A 145 5.49 -3.55 0.02
N CYS A 146 6.66 -4.12 -0.10
CA CYS A 146 7.92 -3.42 0.12
C CYS A 146 8.05 -2.25 -0.85
N THR A 147 8.50 -1.11 -0.34
CA THR A 147 8.87 0.05 -1.16
C THR A 147 10.23 -0.18 -1.82
N PHE A 148 10.61 0.69 -2.75
CA PHE A 148 11.94 0.66 -3.38
C PHE A 148 13.07 0.73 -2.34
N VAL A 149 12.93 1.56 -1.30
CA VAL A 149 13.90 1.62 -0.20
C VAL A 149 14.03 0.28 0.50
N GLU A 150 12.93 -0.39 0.81
CA GLU A 150 12.95 -1.72 1.43
C GLU A 150 13.51 -2.80 0.49
N PHE A 151 13.30 -2.66 -0.82
CA PHE A 151 13.95 -3.51 -1.83
C PHE A 151 15.48 -3.32 -1.83
N LEU A 152 15.97 -2.08 -1.76
CA LEU A 152 17.41 -1.80 -1.64
C LEU A 152 18.00 -2.39 -0.34
N MET A 153 17.29 -2.25 0.78
CA MET A 153 17.69 -2.87 2.05
C MET A 153 17.76 -4.39 1.96
N ALA A 154 16.81 -5.02 1.25
CA ALA A 154 16.83 -6.46 1.02
C ALA A 154 18.05 -6.92 0.19
N LEU A 155 18.54 -6.07 -0.72
CA LEU A 155 19.77 -6.29 -1.48
C LEU A 155 21.05 -5.97 -0.70
N GLY A 156 20.97 -5.54 0.56
CA GLY A 156 22.12 -5.12 1.38
C GLY A 156 22.68 -3.74 0.99
N MET A 157 21.89 -2.92 0.31
CA MET A 157 22.31 -1.57 -0.15
C MET A 157 21.80 -0.47 0.81
N ASP A 158 22.03 -0.64 2.11
CA ASP A 158 21.47 0.24 3.15
C ASP A 158 21.86 1.71 3.00
N GLU A 159 23.08 2.00 2.55
CA GLU A 159 23.54 3.38 2.34
C GLU A 159 22.80 4.04 1.17
N LEU A 160 22.60 3.32 0.06
CA LEU A 160 21.82 3.84 -1.07
C LEU A 160 20.34 4.00 -0.68
N ALA A 161 19.78 3.06 0.10
CA ALA A 161 18.43 3.16 0.64
C ALA A 161 18.26 4.46 1.45
N ARG A 162 19.20 4.76 2.37
CA ARG A 162 19.23 6.00 3.15
C ARG A 162 19.34 7.25 2.26
N GLN A 163 20.19 7.20 1.23
CA GLN A 163 20.32 8.31 0.29
C GLN A 163 19.04 8.57 -0.52
N VAL A 164 18.27 7.51 -0.85
CA VAL A 164 16.94 7.66 -1.47
C VAL A 164 15.94 8.26 -0.46
N GLU A 165 15.89 7.76 0.77
CA GLU A 165 15.04 8.35 1.83
C GLU A 165 15.31 9.85 2.01
N ASP A 166 16.59 10.24 1.96
CA ASP A 166 17.05 11.59 2.23
C ASP A 166 17.16 12.50 1.01
N PHE A 167 16.73 12.06 -0.19
CA PHE A 167 16.93 12.83 -1.43
C PHE A 167 18.40 13.27 -1.64
N SER A 168 19.34 12.42 -1.33
CA SER A 168 20.78 12.73 -1.35
C SER A 168 21.60 11.82 -2.25
N VAL A 169 20.97 11.07 -3.16
CA VAL A 169 21.65 10.24 -4.16
C VAL A 169 22.57 11.11 -5.02
N PRO A 170 23.88 10.85 -5.05
CA PRO A 170 24.82 11.60 -5.89
C PRO A 170 24.45 11.51 -7.38
N ALA A 171 24.67 12.58 -8.13
CA ALA A 171 24.40 12.62 -9.58
C ALA A 171 25.11 11.50 -10.35
N SER A 172 26.32 11.10 -9.91
CA SER A 172 27.08 9.98 -10.48
C SER A 172 26.39 8.61 -10.31
N LEU A 173 25.52 8.46 -9.32
CA LEU A 173 24.79 7.22 -9.06
C LEU A 173 23.38 7.22 -9.67
N HIS A 174 22.95 8.31 -10.30
CA HIS A 174 21.60 8.44 -10.86
C HIS A 174 21.22 7.29 -11.79
N THR A 175 22.01 7.03 -12.83
CA THR A 175 21.78 5.95 -13.80
C THR A 175 21.77 4.57 -13.15
N TYR A 176 22.67 4.34 -12.20
CA TYR A 176 22.73 3.09 -11.44
C TYR A 176 21.47 2.87 -10.62
N THR A 177 21.02 3.91 -9.90
CA THR A 177 19.81 3.89 -9.09
C THR A 177 18.54 3.66 -9.93
N LEU A 178 18.47 4.30 -11.12
CA LEU A 178 17.40 4.02 -12.10
C LEU A 178 17.39 2.55 -12.54
N GLY A 179 18.57 1.97 -12.80
CA GLY A 179 18.69 0.55 -13.14
C GLY A 179 18.19 -0.38 -12.03
N LEU A 180 18.41 -0.02 -10.76
CA LEU A 180 17.86 -0.76 -9.61
C LEU A 180 16.35 -0.56 -9.49
N PHE A 181 15.85 0.65 -9.73
CA PHE A 181 14.41 0.90 -9.74
C PHE A 181 13.69 0.11 -10.83
N LYS A 182 14.31 -0.03 -12.02
CA LYS A 182 13.83 -0.92 -13.08
C LYS A 182 13.74 -2.38 -12.59
N LYS A 183 14.76 -2.89 -11.90
CA LYS A 183 14.72 -4.23 -11.31
C LYS A 183 13.56 -4.36 -10.30
N TYR A 184 13.37 -3.35 -9.46
CA TYR A 184 12.26 -3.31 -8.52
C TYR A 184 10.89 -3.37 -9.23
N MET A 185 10.70 -2.69 -10.35
CA MET A 185 9.46 -2.78 -11.13
C MET A 185 9.15 -4.19 -11.61
N ILE A 186 10.20 -4.96 -11.97
CA ILE A 186 10.06 -6.35 -12.43
C ILE A 186 9.79 -7.30 -11.26
N VAL A 187 10.50 -7.12 -10.16
CA VAL A 187 10.42 -7.96 -8.95
C VAL A 187 9.19 -7.62 -8.10
N GLY A 188 8.79 -6.34 -8.10
CA GLY A 188 7.74 -5.84 -7.22
C GLY A 188 8.18 -5.72 -5.76
N GLY A 189 7.18 -5.52 -4.89
CA GLY A 189 7.37 -5.36 -3.45
C GLY A 189 6.83 -6.50 -2.59
N LEU A 190 6.35 -7.62 -3.17
CA LEU A 190 5.90 -8.76 -2.37
C LEU A 190 7.10 -9.37 -1.62
N PRO A 191 7.08 -9.44 -0.26
CA PRO A 191 8.28 -9.76 0.52
C PRO A 191 8.93 -11.10 0.19
N GLU A 192 8.14 -12.10 -0.17
CA GLU A 192 8.64 -13.42 -0.56
C GLU A 192 9.41 -13.35 -1.88
N VAL A 193 8.86 -12.61 -2.86
CA VAL A 193 9.50 -12.39 -4.16
C VAL A 193 10.78 -11.58 -4.00
N VAL A 194 10.74 -10.50 -3.20
CA VAL A 194 11.91 -9.66 -2.89
C VAL A 194 12.99 -10.48 -2.20
N SER A 195 12.63 -11.34 -1.22
CA SER A 195 13.59 -12.21 -0.53
C SER A 195 14.21 -13.23 -1.46
N CYS A 196 13.41 -13.84 -2.34
CA CYS A 196 13.88 -14.81 -3.35
C CYS A 196 14.87 -14.13 -4.30
N PHE A 197 14.50 -12.95 -4.83
CA PHE A 197 15.38 -12.20 -5.73
C PHE A 197 16.67 -11.75 -5.03
N ALA A 198 16.59 -11.24 -3.81
CA ALA A 198 17.77 -10.82 -3.04
C ALA A 198 18.74 -11.96 -2.76
N GLN A 199 18.22 -13.18 -2.58
CA GLN A 199 19.04 -14.35 -2.32
C GLN A 199 19.69 -14.95 -3.56
N TYR A 200 18.97 -14.98 -4.69
CA TYR A 200 19.38 -15.76 -5.86
C TYR A 200 19.67 -14.90 -7.12
N GLY A 201 19.13 -13.69 -7.21
CA GLY A 201 19.23 -12.84 -8.40
C GLY A 201 18.57 -13.42 -9.66
N ASP A 202 17.65 -14.38 -9.47
CA ASP A 202 17.12 -15.24 -10.53
C ASP A 202 15.64 -14.93 -10.79
N TYR A 203 15.34 -14.46 -12.00
CA TYR A 203 14.00 -14.08 -12.43
C TYR A 203 13.09 -15.30 -12.69
N VAL A 204 13.64 -16.46 -13.05
CA VAL A 204 12.86 -17.68 -13.23
C VAL A 204 12.28 -18.15 -11.91
N ARG A 205 13.12 -18.13 -10.85
CA ARG A 205 12.69 -18.50 -9.50
C ARG A 205 11.60 -17.60 -8.94
N ILE A 206 11.67 -16.30 -9.19
CA ILE A 206 10.59 -15.40 -8.75
C ILE A 206 9.28 -15.67 -9.49
N GLY A 207 9.34 -16.17 -10.74
CA GLY A 207 8.17 -16.63 -11.48
C GLY A 207 7.41 -17.74 -10.75
N ASP A 208 8.13 -18.72 -10.18
CA ASP A 208 7.52 -19.79 -9.39
C ASP A 208 6.83 -19.24 -8.13
N VAL A 209 7.46 -18.25 -7.48
CA VAL A 209 6.86 -17.58 -6.32
C VAL A 209 5.59 -16.83 -6.71
N PHE A 210 5.59 -16.06 -7.81
CA PHE A 210 4.41 -15.37 -8.30
C PHE A 210 3.27 -16.34 -8.63
N ASN A 211 3.58 -17.47 -9.27
CA ASN A 211 2.59 -18.52 -9.57
C ASN A 211 1.93 -19.05 -8.30
N SER A 212 2.72 -19.34 -7.27
CA SER A 212 2.22 -19.81 -5.97
C SER A 212 1.30 -18.78 -5.31
N LEU A 213 1.72 -17.50 -5.29
CA LEU A 213 0.94 -16.41 -4.71
C LEU A 213 -0.38 -16.20 -5.47
N LEU A 214 -0.36 -16.20 -6.80
CA LEU A 214 -1.54 -16.03 -7.64
C LEU A 214 -2.53 -17.18 -7.45
N SER A 215 -2.03 -18.42 -7.35
CA SER A 215 -2.86 -19.59 -7.03
C SER A 215 -3.52 -19.43 -5.68
N GLY A 216 -2.78 -19.00 -4.65
CA GLY A 216 -3.33 -18.71 -3.32
C GLY A 216 -4.43 -17.64 -3.33
N TYR A 217 -4.29 -16.57 -4.12
CA TYR A 217 -5.35 -15.55 -4.26
C TYR A 217 -6.60 -16.11 -4.94
N ARG A 218 -6.44 -17.03 -5.92
CA ARG A 218 -7.57 -17.69 -6.60
C ARG A 218 -8.29 -18.68 -5.68
N ASP A 219 -7.55 -19.44 -4.88
CA ASP A 219 -8.11 -20.39 -3.93
C ASP A 219 -8.88 -19.70 -2.79
N ASP A 220 -8.48 -18.48 -2.44
CA ASP A 220 -9.15 -17.70 -1.39
C ASP A 220 -10.49 -17.06 -1.84
N VAL A 221 -10.86 -17.13 -3.12
CA VAL A 221 -12.10 -16.51 -3.65
C VAL A 221 -13.33 -16.95 -2.86
N GLU A 222 -13.39 -18.20 -2.42
CA GLU A 222 -14.50 -18.73 -1.62
C GLU A 222 -14.57 -18.11 -0.22
N LYS A 223 -13.45 -17.63 0.30
CA LYS A 223 -13.41 -16.85 1.56
C LYS A 223 -13.87 -15.41 1.37
N TYR A 224 -13.71 -14.85 0.16
CA TYR A 224 -14.06 -13.46 -0.15
C TYR A 224 -15.55 -13.28 -0.39
N ALA A 225 -16.21 -14.23 -1.07
CA ALA A 225 -17.61 -14.15 -1.45
C ALA A 225 -18.33 -15.48 -1.24
N SER A 226 -19.57 -15.40 -0.73
CA SER A 226 -20.42 -16.58 -0.49
C SER A 226 -21.33 -16.94 -1.67
N LYS A 227 -21.57 -15.98 -2.59
CA LYS A 227 -22.50 -16.18 -3.72
C LYS A 227 -21.72 -16.67 -4.95
N PRO A 228 -22.13 -17.79 -5.59
CA PRO A 228 -21.41 -18.35 -6.76
C PRO A 228 -21.17 -17.33 -7.87
N LYS A 229 -22.16 -16.52 -8.21
CA LYS A 229 -22.04 -15.49 -9.26
C LYS A 229 -20.99 -14.42 -8.94
N GLU A 230 -20.85 -14.05 -7.68
CA GLU A 230 -19.82 -13.11 -7.24
C GLU A 230 -18.42 -13.77 -7.28
N GLN A 231 -18.33 -15.04 -6.87
CA GLN A 231 -17.11 -15.83 -6.98
C GLN A 231 -16.64 -15.92 -8.43
N ASP A 232 -17.54 -16.20 -9.38
CA ASP A 232 -17.20 -16.26 -10.81
C ASP A 232 -16.73 -14.91 -11.33
N ALA A 233 -17.37 -13.81 -10.95
CA ALA A 233 -16.91 -12.46 -11.30
C ALA A 233 -15.55 -12.13 -10.72
N ILE A 234 -15.27 -12.52 -9.46
CA ILE A 234 -13.95 -12.34 -8.83
C ILE A 234 -12.89 -13.17 -9.57
N ARG A 235 -13.16 -14.46 -9.87
CA ARG A 235 -12.23 -15.30 -10.65
C ARG A 235 -11.95 -14.68 -12.00
N TYR A 236 -12.96 -14.15 -12.68
CA TYR A 236 -12.80 -13.46 -13.94
C TYR A 236 -11.88 -12.23 -13.83
N ILE A 237 -12.08 -11.39 -12.80
CA ILE A 237 -11.23 -10.23 -12.55
C ILE A 237 -9.78 -10.65 -12.23
N LEU A 238 -9.59 -11.71 -11.43
CA LEU A 238 -8.25 -12.25 -11.13
C LEU A 238 -7.55 -12.89 -12.33
N ASN A 239 -8.28 -13.28 -13.38
CA ASN A 239 -7.70 -13.82 -14.60
C ASN A 239 -7.37 -12.73 -15.63
N TYR A 240 -8.19 -11.69 -15.75
CA TYR A 240 -8.11 -10.75 -16.87
C TYR A 240 -7.92 -9.29 -16.45
N GLY A 241 -8.12 -8.96 -15.19
CA GLY A 241 -8.10 -7.58 -14.68
C GLY A 241 -6.71 -6.94 -14.62
N TRP A 242 -5.65 -7.75 -14.60
CA TRP A 242 -4.27 -7.26 -14.48
C TRP A 242 -3.82 -6.37 -15.62
N ALA A 243 -4.30 -6.66 -16.84
CA ALA A 243 -4.02 -5.85 -18.01
C ALA A 243 -4.58 -4.43 -17.98
N PHE A 244 -5.41 -4.12 -16.98
CA PHE A 244 -5.98 -2.78 -16.77
C PHE A 244 -5.34 -2.04 -15.57
N ALA A 245 -4.19 -2.51 -15.12
CA ALA A 245 -3.43 -1.81 -14.10
C ALA A 245 -3.06 -0.39 -14.55
N GLY A 246 -3.34 0.62 -13.74
CA GLY A 246 -3.14 2.02 -14.08
C GLY A 246 -4.28 2.65 -14.91
N HIS A 247 -5.16 1.87 -15.54
CA HIS A 247 -6.22 2.38 -16.39
C HIS A 247 -7.52 2.67 -15.65
N ARG A 248 -8.30 3.61 -16.21
CA ARG A 248 -9.68 3.84 -15.78
C ARG A 248 -10.59 2.74 -16.34
N ILE A 249 -11.34 2.08 -15.47
CA ILE A 249 -12.20 0.95 -15.83
C ILE A 249 -13.69 1.29 -15.81
N GLN A 250 -14.44 0.57 -16.63
CA GLN A 250 -15.90 0.53 -16.59
C GLN A 250 -16.34 -0.84 -16.09
N PHE A 251 -17.28 -0.88 -15.15
CA PHE A 251 -17.80 -2.16 -14.65
C PHE A 251 -18.73 -2.87 -15.67
N ALA A 252 -19.42 -2.07 -16.52
CA ALA A 252 -20.23 -2.62 -17.59
C ALA A 252 -19.35 -3.26 -18.67
N LYS A 253 -19.64 -4.53 -18.98
CA LYS A 253 -18.88 -5.29 -20.03
C LYS A 253 -17.38 -5.29 -19.80
N PHE A 254 -16.96 -5.33 -18.53
CA PHE A 254 -15.53 -5.37 -18.20
C PHE A 254 -14.85 -6.52 -18.95
N THR A 255 -13.83 -6.23 -19.73
CA THR A 255 -13.09 -7.18 -20.62
C THR A 255 -14.02 -8.01 -21.56
N ASN A 256 -15.11 -7.43 -22.05
CA ASN A 256 -16.14 -8.10 -22.87
C ASN A 256 -16.89 -9.24 -22.13
N SER A 257 -16.92 -9.22 -20.80
CA SER A 257 -17.66 -10.20 -20.02
C SER A 257 -19.18 -9.99 -20.11
N ASP A 258 -19.94 -11.06 -19.87
CA ASP A 258 -21.41 -11.02 -19.78
C ASP A 258 -21.92 -10.57 -18.40
N PHE A 259 -21.02 -10.21 -17.47
CA PHE A 259 -21.44 -9.74 -16.15
C PHE A 259 -22.12 -8.38 -16.23
N LYS A 260 -23.20 -8.23 -15.49
CA LYS A 260 -23.83 -6.92 -15.30
C LYS A 260 -22.90 -5.98 -14.53
N ALA A 261 -22.99 -4.69 -14.81
CA ALA A 261 -22.16 -3.68 -14.13
C ALA A 261 -22.22 -3.74 -12.59
N ALA A 262 -23.40 -4.09 -12.05
CA ALA A 262 -23.57 -4.24 -10.61
C ALA A 262 -22.80 -5.44 -10.04
N ASP A 263 -22.79 -6.58 -10.75
CA ASP A 263 -22.11 -7.80 -10.33
C ASP A 263 -20.58 -7.60 -10.38
N ALA A 264 -20.07 -7.07 -11.51
CA ALA A 264 -18.66 -6.73 -11.66
C ALA A 264 -18.22 -5.68 -10.61
N GLY A 265 -19.01 -4.62 -10.41
CA GLY A 265 -18.72 -3.59 -9.42
C GLY A 265 -18.72 -4.13 -7.97
N ASN A 266 -19.57 -5.12 -7.64
CA ASN A 266 -19.53 -5.78 -6.34
C ASN A 266 -18.27 -6.62 -6.18
N ALA A 267 -17.91 -7.41 -7.20
CA ALA A 267 -16.70 -8.22 -7.18
C ALA A 267 -15.42 -7.36 -7.02
N PHE A 268 -15.31 -6.24 -7.74
CA PHE A 268 -14.22 -5.28 -7.56
C PHE A 268 -14.18 -4.71 -6.14
N ARG A 269 -15.31 -4.30 -5.58
CA ARG A 269 -15.37 -3.80 -4.18
C ARG A 269 -15.03 -4.88 -3.16
N THR A 270 -15.37 -6.13 -3.43
CA THR A 270 -14.96 -7.26 -2.57
C THR A 270 -13.45 -7.46 -2.62
N LEU A 271 -12.83 -7.42 -3.81
CA LEU A 271 -11.37 -7.48 -3.95
C LEU A 271 -10.68 -6.25 -3.33
N GLU A 272 -11.25 -5.06 -3.43
CA GLU A 272 -10.73 -3.86 -2.77
C GLU A 272 -10.68 -4.03 -1.24
N LYS A 273 -11.69 -4.67 -0.64
CA LYS A 273 -11.69 -4.98 0.81
C LYS A 273 -10.60 -5.96 1.22
N THR A 274 -10.14 -6.82 0.32
CA THR A 274 -9.00 -7.71 0.57
C THR A 274 -7.65 -7.01 0.42
N LEU A 275 -7.66 -5.75 -0.02
CA LEU A 275 -6.49 -4.93 -0.33
C LEU A 275 -5.62 -5.47 -1.48
N LEU A 276 -6.15 -6.36 -2.34
CA LEU A 276 -5.49 -6.83 -3.55
C LEU A 276 -5.50 -5.80 -4.67
N LEU A 277 -6.46 -4.88 -4.64
CA LEU A 277 -6.56 -3.76 -5.56
C LEU A 277 -7.17 -2.54 -4.86
N GLU A 278 -7.07 -1.39 -5.50
CA GLU A 278 -7.75 -0.16 -5.11
C GLU A 278 -8.48 0.44 -6.31
N LEU A 279 -9.72 0.88 -6.08
CA LEU A 279 -10.51 1.67 -7.02
C LEU A 279 -10.34 3.14 -6.66
N VAL A 280 -9.47 3.83 -7.40
CA VAL A 280 -9.22 5.25 -7.17
C VAL A 280 -10.18 6.06 -8.01
N TYR A 281 -11.11 6.78 -7.35
CA TYR A 281 -12.06 7.66 -8.03
C TYR A 281 -11.48 9.05 -8.23
N PRO A 282 -11.73 9.71 -9.38
CA PRO A 282 -11.15 10.99 -9.69
C PRO A 282 -11.69 12.12 -8.81
N GLN A 283 -10.81 13.05 -8.48
CA GLN A 283 -11.17 14.39 -8.01
C GLN A 283 -11.53 15.25 -9.22
N VAL A 284 -12.59 16.05 -9.11
CA VAL A 284 -13.01 16.95 -10.19
C VAL A 284 -12.76 18.42 -9.87
N THR A 285 -12.33 18.70 -8.64
CA THR A 285 -11.92 20.04 -8.19
C THR A 285 -10.41 20.11 -8.00
N ALA A 286 -9.82 21.24 -8.31
CA ALA A 286 -8.41 21.53 -8.09
C ALA A 286 -8.14 22.25 -6.75
N SER A 287 -9.07 22.19 -5.80
CA SER A 287 -9.02 22.85 -4.51
C SER A 287 -9.82 22.09 -3.45
N PHE A 288 -9.59 22.38 -2.19
CA PHE A 288 -10.38 21.84 -1.09
C PHE A 288 -11.80 22.41 -1.04
N PRO A 289 -12.82 21.66 -0.57
CA PRO A 289 -12.73 20.28 -0.10
C PRO A 289 -12.51 19.27 -1.22
N ILE A 290 -11.76 18.18 -0.92
CA ILE A 290 -11.50 17.09 -1.87
C ILE A 290 -12.63 16.09 -1.75
N LEU A 291 -13.37 15.90 -2.85
CA LEU A 291 -14.44 14.91 -2.93
C LEU A 291 -14.31 14.12 -4.23
N PRO A 292 -14.15 12.79 -4.14
CA PRO A 292 -14.12 11.94 -5.33
C PRO A 292 -15.49 11.88 -6.00
N ASP A 293 -15.55 11.96 -7.32
CA ASP A 293 -16.78 11.73 -8.08
C ASP A 293 -16.95 10.22 -8.35
N LEU A 294 -17.75 9.56 -7.52
CA LEU A 294 -18.03 8.13 -7.61
C LEU A 294 -18.86 7.71 -8.84
N ARG A 295 -19.38 8.68 -9.62
CA ARG A 295 -20.10 8.41 -10.87
C ARG A 295 -19.15 8.23 -12.05
N LYS A 296 -17.92 8.72 -11.92
CA LYS A 296 -16.88 8.57 -12.95
C LYS A 296 -16.17 7.23 -12.81
N SER A 297 -15.60 6.77 -13.91
CA SER A 297 -14.81 5.53 -13.95
C SER A 297 -13.57 5.62 -13.05
N PRO A 298 -13.40 4.71 -12.09
CA PRO A 298 -12.22 4.68 -11.26
C PRO A 298 -10.99 4.18 -12.02
N LYS A 299 -9.80 4.58 -11.58
CA LYS A 299 -8.53 3.99 -11.97
C LYS A 299 -8.31 2.72 -11.16
N LEU A 300 -7.89 1.63 -11.84
CA LEU A 300 -7.60 0.35 -11.20
C LEU A 300 -6.12 0.27 -10.85
N LEU A 301 -5.79 0.17 -9.58
CA LEU A 301 -4.44 -0.06 -9.11
C LEU A 301 -4.37 -1.39 -8.36
N TRP A 302 -3.53 -2.30 -8.82
CA TRP A 302 -3.28 -3.57 -8.15
C TRP A 302 -2.28 -3.42 -7.00
N LEU A 303 -2.24 -4.42 -6.13
CA LEU A 303 -1.38 -4.45 -4.95
C LEU A 303 0.11 -4.28 -5.28
N ASP A 304 0.57 -4.93 -6.36
CA ASP A 304 2.00 -5.07 -6.66
C ASP A 304 2.30 -5.01 -8.15
N THR A 305 3.26 -4.18 -8.54
CA THR A 305 3.65 -3.97 -9.93
C THR A 305 4.39 -5.19 -10.52
N GLY A 306 5.20 -5.88 -9.72
CA GLY A 306 5.89 -7.10 -10.17
C GLY A 306 4.89 -8.21 -10.51
N MET A 307 3.86 -8.38 -9.68
CA MET A 307 2.76 -9.32 -9.96
C MET A 307 1.99 -8.92 -11.23
N VAL A 308 1.70 -7.64 -11.43
CA VAL A 308 1.07 -7.14 -12.68
C VAL A 308 1.91 -7.56 -13.88
N ASN A 309 3.20 -7.20 -13.91
CA ASN A 309 4.11 -7.50 -15.00
C ASN A 309 4.24 -9.00 -15.27
N TYR A 310 4.26 -9.82 -14.21
CA TYR A 310 4.29 -11.27 -14.33
C TYR A 310 3.04 -11.81 -15.00
N VAL A 311 1.85 -11.43 -14.55
CA VAL A 311 0.58 -11.97 -15.06
C VAL A 311 0.30 -11.53 -16.50
N VAL A 312 0.69 -10.30 -16.88
CA VAL A 312 0.52 -9.83 -18.26
C VAL A 312 1.65 -10.24 -19.21
N GLY A 313 2.67 -10.98 -18.72
CA GLY A 313 3.77 -11.48 -19.52
C GLY A 313 4.81 -10.44 -19.94
N MET A 314 4.89 -9.30 -19.27
CA MET A 314 5.80 -8.19 -19.60
C MET A 314 7.21 -8.35 -19.00
N GLN A 315 7.47 -9.35 -18.16
CA GLN A 315 8.75 -9.48 -17.45
C GLN A 315 9.94 -9.66 -18.40
N GLU A 316 9.82 -10.49 -19.43
CA GLU A 316 10.88 -10.72 -20.41
C GLU A 316 11.17 -9.45 -21.23
N GLU A 317 10.12 -8.76 -21.68
CA GLU A 317 10.26 -7.51 -22.42
C GLU A 317 10.98 -6.46 -21.56
N LEU A 318 10.60 -6.33 -20.30
CA LEU A 318 11.24 -5.44 -19.34
C LEU A 318 12.72 -5.79 -19.08
N LEU A 319 13.10 -7.05 -19.13
CA LEU A 319 14.48 -7.50 -18.94
C LEU A 319 15.39 -7.17 -20.14
N PHE A 320 14.90 -7.41 -21.36
CA PHE A 320 15.71 -7.36 -22.58
C PHE A 320 15.69 -6.00 -23.28
N CYS A 321 14.76 -5.12 -22.94
CA CYS A 321 14.72 -3.79 -23.53
C CYS A 321 15.88 -2.94 -23.02
N ASN A 322 16.71 -2.45 -23.94
CA ASN A 322 17.88 -1.61 -23.61
C ASN A 322 17.53 -0.12 -23.47
N ASP A 323 16.38 0.30 -24.04
CA ASP A 323 15.95 1.69 -23.96
C ASP A 323 15.01 1.88 -22.77
N ALA A 324 15.50 2.57 -21.76
CA ALA A 324 14.70 2.89 -20.56
C ALA A 324 13.42 3.66 -20.92
N ASP A 325 13.43 4.43 -22.00
CA ASP A 325 12.32 5.28 -22.41
C ASP A 325 11.21 4.49 -23.15
N GLU A 326 11.55 3.40 -23.85
CA GLU A 326 10.56 2.50 -24.47
C GLU A 326 9.89 1.56 -23.47
N LEU A 327 10.61 1.17 -22.42
CA LEU A 327 10.15 0.27 -21.36
C LEU A 327 9.14 0.89 -20.41
N TRP A 328 9.22 2.18 -20.25
CA TRP A 328 8.36 2.90 -19.34
C TRP A 328 7.06 3.26 -20.06
N ASN A 329 6.35 2.24 -20.62
CA ASN A 329 4.96 2.44 -20.98
C ASN A 329 4.28 3.15 -19.84
N GLY A 330 3.70 4.31 -20.10
CA GLY A 330 3.23 5.25 -19.08
C GLY A 330 2.45 4.60 -17.95
N ASP A 331 1.69 3.55 -18.26
CA ASP A 331 0.82 2.84 -17.33
C ASP A 331 1.57 2.05 -16.23
N ILE A 332 2.68 1.38 -16.58
CA ILE A 332 3.49 0.62 -15.60
C ILE A 332 4.26 1.59 -14.68
N ALA A 333 4.80 2.66 -15.26
CA ALA A 333 5.48 3.69 -14.48
C ALA A 333 4.50 4.39 -13.52
N GLU A 334 3.29 4.68 -13.97
CA GLU A 334 2.24 5.23 -13.14
C GLU A 334 1.83 4.24 -12.05
N HIS A 335 1.69 2.95 -12.38
CA HIS A 335 1.32 1.93 -11.40
C HIS A 335 2.37 1.79 -10.29
N VAL A 336 3.68 1.74 -10.61
CA VAL A 336 4.73 1.65 -9.57
C VAL A 336 4.81 2.92 -8.72
N VAL A 337 4.61 4.09 -9.30
CA VAL A 337 4.49 5.35 -8.53
C VAL A 337 3.31 5.26 -7.56
N GLY A 338 2.17 4.77 -8.02
CA GLY A 338 1.02 4.52 -7.17
C GLY A 338 1.32 3.55 -6.02
N GLN A 339 2.10 2.49 -6.27
CA GLN A 339 2.55 1.55 -5.24
C GLN A 339 3.48 2.24 -4.23
N GLU A 340 4.45 3.03 -4.67
CA GLU A 340 5.36 3.79 -3.82
C GLU A 340 4.62 4.81 -2.93
N LEU A 341 3.68 5.55 -3.52
CA LEU A 341 2.84 6.50 -2.77
C LEU A 341 2.02 5.81 -1.68
N LEU A 342 1.47 4.62 -1.97
CA LEU A 342 0.73 3.83 -0.99
C LEU A 342 1.65 3.27 0.10
N GLY A 343 2.82 2.73 -0.29
CA GLY A 343 3.80 2.16 0.63
C GLY A 343 4.43 3.19 1.58
N ALA A 344 4.45 4.46 1.18
CA ALA A 344 4.91 5.56 2.01
C ALA A 344 3.96 5.89 3.18
N SER A 345 2.69 5.46 3.12
CA SER A 345 1.70 5.69 4.17
C SER A 345 1.45 4.42 4.98
N LEU A 346 1.50 4.55 6.29
CA LEU A 346 1.11 3.50 7.24
C LEU A 346 -0.29 3.76 7.82
N ALA A 347 -0.96 4.83 7.41
CA ALA A 347 -2.31 5.16 7.82
C ALA A 347 -3.31 4.25 7.10
N PHE A 348 -4.12 3.53 7.88
CA PHE A 348 -5.18 2.70 7.32
C PHE A 348 -6.32 3.57 6.77
N GLY A 349 -6.77 3.24 5.54
CA GLY A 349 -7.87 3.94 4.87
C GLY A 349 -7.45 5.19 4.09
N GLU A 350 -6.17 5.53 4.05
CA GLU A 350 -5.67 6.55 3.13
C GLU A 350 -5.74 6.01 1.70
N LYS A 351 -6.39 6.78 0.82
CA LYS A 351 -6.53 6.43 -0.60
C LYS A 351 -5.69 7.35 -1.46
N ARG A 352 -5.15 6.77 -2.55
CA ARG A 352 -4.51 7.55 -3.62
C ARG A 352 -5.55 8.45 -4.29
N MET A 353 -5.10 9.54 -4.84
CA MET A 353 -5.96 10.52 -5.50
C MET A 353 -5.39 10.87 -6.88
N PHE A 354 -6.25 11.11 -7.84
CA PHE A 354 -5.92 11.68 -9.14
C PHE A 354 -6.97 12.70 -9.54
N TRP A 355 -6.68 13.54 -10.53
CA TRP A 355 -7.61 14.58 -10.97
C TRP A 355 -8.01 14.41 -12.42
N VAL A 356 -9.28 14.71 -12.71
CA VAL A 356 -9.79 14.87 -14.06
C VAL A 356 -10.55 16.18 -14.17
N ARG A 357 -10.38 16.86 -15.27
CA ARG A 357 -11.15 18.08 -15.55
C ARG A 357 -12.61 17.75 -15.78
N ASP A 358 -13.49 18.41 -15.05
CA ASP A 358 -14.94 18.27 -15.20
C ASP A 358 -15.46 19.28 -16.24
N ALA A 359 -15.06 19.12 -17.50
CA ALA A 359 -15.54 19.91 -18.62
C ALA A 359 -15.94 18.99 -19.78
N LYS A 360 -16.97 19.42 -20.53
CA LYS A 360 -17.48 18.68 -21.69
C LYS A 360 -16.36 18.49 -22.72
N ASN A 361 -16.11 17.25 -23.11
CA ASN A 361 -15.04 16.84 -24.04
C ASN A 361 -13.60 17.05 -23.54
N SER A 362 -13.38 17.30 -22.24
CA SER A 362 -12.03 17.35 -21.69
C SER A 362 -11.50 15.94 -21.42
N GLN A 363 -10.24 15.70 -21.80
CA GLN A 363 -9.48 14.48 -21.48
C GLN A 363 -8.32 14.78 -20.53
N ALA A 364 -8.30 15.98 -19.92
CA ALA A 364 -7.22 16.35 -19.02
C ALA A 364 -7.31 15.52 -17.73
N GLU A 365 -6.21 14.82 -17.44
CA GLU A 365 -6.03 13.97 -16.27
C GLU A 365 -4.62 14.20 -15.70
N VAL A 366 -4.52 14.39 -14.39
CA VAL A 366 -3.26 14.42 -13.64
C VAL A 366 -3.14 13.10 -12.91
N ASP A 367 -2.01 12.42 -13.06
CA ASP A 367 -1.81 11.02 -12.69
C ASP A 367 -2.03 10.77 -11.19
N PHE A 368 -1.48 11.66 -10.32
CA PHE A 368 -1.70 11.61 -8.88
C PHE A 368 -1.80 13.00 -8.26
N LEU A 369 -2.44 13.04 -7.09
CA LEU A 369 -2.46 14.18 -6.19
C LEU A 369 -1.95 13.79 -4.82
N ILE A 370 -1.10 14.60 -4.21
CA ILE A 370 -0.70 14.46 -2.81
C ILE A 370 -1.30 15.60 -1.99
N ARG A 371 -1.96 15.26 -0.90
CA ARG A 371 -2.31 16.22 0.13
C ARG A 371 -1.09 16.51 1.00
N PHE A 372 -0.65 17.76 0.99
CA PHE A 372 0.42 18.21 1.89
C PHE A 372 -0.04 19.44 2.65
N ARG A 373 -0.35 19.29 3.95
CA ARG A 373 -0.96 20.34 4.79
C ARG A 373 -2.28 20.85 4.16
N ALA A 374 -2.35 22.14 3.80
CA ALA A 374 -3.48 22.77 3.12
C ALA A 374 -3.32 22.80 1.59
N HIS A 375 -2.31 22.09 1.04
CA HIS A 375 -2.00 22.08 -0.38
C HIS A 375 -2.40 20.77 -1.04
N LEU A 376 -2.81 20.86 -2.29
CA LEU A 376 -3.12 19.74 -3.18
C LEU A 376 -2.10 19.73 -4.32
N ILE A 377 -1.02 18.97 -4.13
CA ILE A 377 0.14 18.96 -5.02
C ILE A 377 -0.09 17.96 -6.15
N PRO A 378 -0.16 18.41 -7.42
CA PRO A 378 -0.28 17.51 -8.56
C PRO A 378 1.04 16.85 -8.91
N ILE A 379 0.95 15.57 -9.31
CA ILE A 379 2.07 14.75 -9.77
C ILE A 379 1.76 14.22 -11.15
N GLU A 380 2.64 14.46 -12.08
CA GLU A 380 2.62 13.87 -13.42
C GLU A 380 3.79 12.89 -13.56
N VAL A 381 3.52 11.70 -14.06
CA VAL A 381 4.51 10.65 -14.32
C VAL A 381 4.85 10.65 -15.81
N LYS A 382 6.07 11.04 -16.18
CA LYS A 382 6.52 11.13 -17.58
C LYS A 382 7.93 10.61 -17.71
N THR A 383 8.05 9.38 -18.09
CA THR A 383 9.33 8.65 -18.17
C THR A 383 9.97 8.71 -19.56
N GLY A 384 9.21 9.04 -20.59
CA GLY A 384 9.70 9.12 -21.97
C GLY A 384 10.10 10.55 -22.41
N VAL A 385 10.52 10.64 -23.66
CA VAL A 385 10.97 11.89 -24.34
C VAL A 385 9.85 12.92 -24.49
N ASN A 386 8.58 12.50 -24.36
CA ASN A 386 7.45 13.39 -24.54
C ASN A 386 7.25 14.28 -23.29
N THR A 387 7.63 15.52 -23.40
CA THR A 387 7.65 16.50 -22.30
C THR A 387 6.34 17.31 -22.17
N ARG A 388 5.29 16.98 -22.92
CA ARG A 388 4.05 17.76 -22.88
C ARG A 388 3.27 17.51 -21.59
N LEU A 389 3.19 18.53 -20.73
CA LEU A 389 2.51 18.49 -19.43
C LEU A 389 1.15 19.27 -19.49
N ARG A 390 0.36 19.05 -20.54
CA ARG A 390 -0.87 19.82 -20.79
C ARG A 390 -1.88 19.68 -19.65
N SER A 391 -2.09 18.46 -19.15
CA SER A 391 -3.04 18.22 -18.07
C SER A 391 -2.58 18.85 -16.75
N LEU A 392 -1.29 18.76 -16.46
CA LEU A 392 -0.69 19.40 -15.29
C LEU A 392 -0.83 20.93 -15.35
N HIS A 393 -0.54 21.54 -16.51
CA HIS A 393 -0.75 22.98 -16.71
C HIS A 393 -2.21 23.35 -16.52
N GLN A 394 -3.15 22.56 -17.05
CA GLN A 394 -4.58 22.78 -16.89
C GLN A 394 -5.00 22.77 -15.42
N PHE A 395 -4.50 21.79 -14.64
CA PHE A 395 -4.73 21.75 -13.20
C PHE A 395 -4.17 23.00 -12.52
N MET A 396 -2.95 23.41 -12.87
CA MET A 396 -2.30 24.58 -12.28
C MET A 396 -3.01 25.88 -12.63
N GLU A 397 -3.67 26.00 -13.79
CA GLU A 397 -4.51 27.16 -14.13
C GLU A 397 -5.82 27.20 -13.30
N GLU A 398 -6.38 26.04 -12.95
CA GLU A 398 -7.62 25.95 -12.17
C GLU A 398 -7.38 25.98 -10.65
N SER A 399 -6.14 25.73 -10.20
CA SER A 399 -5.74 25.71 -8.79
C SER A 399 -5.03 27.01 -8.38
N LYS A 400 -4.92 27.23 -7.05
CA LYS A 400 -4.06 28.27 -6.47
C LYS A 400 -2.69 27.76 -6.06
N GLU A 401 -2.37 26.49 -6.39
CA GLU A 401 -1.14 25.86 -5.97
C GLU A 401 0.08 26.47 -6.67
N LYS A 402 1.18 26.60 -5.95
CA LYS A 402 2.44 27.21 -6.45
C LYS A 402 3.50 26.18 -6.79
N VAL A 403 3.19 24.90 -6.57
CA VAL A 403 4.13 23.78 -6.76
C VAL A 403 3.45 22.65 -7.50
N ALA A 404 4.16 22.10 -8.47
CA ALA A 404 3.81 20.87 -9.18
C ALA A 404 5.01 19.94 -9.24
N LEU A 405 4.77 18.64 -9.30
CA LEU A 405 5.81 17.63 -9.38
C LEU A 405 5.69 16.86 -10.70
N ARG A 406 6.84 16.59 -11.31
CA ARG A 406 6.99 15.63 -12.39
C ARG A 406 7.93 14.54 -11.93
N LEU A 407 7.49 13.29 -11.97
CA LEU A 407 8.34 12.12 -11.78
C LEU A 407 8.84 11.63 -13.14
N TRP A 408 10.15 11.48 -13.28
CA TRP A 408 10.78 11.20 -14.57
C TRP A 408 12.09 10.44 -14.44
N ASN A 409 12.67 10.05 -15.58
CA ASN A 409 13.93 9.30 -15.61
C ASN A 409 15.18 10.19 -15.56
N GLY A 410 15.04 11.51 -15.70
CA GLY A 410 16.17 12.44 -15.68
C GLY A 410 16.57 12.89 -14.27
N PRO A 411 17.60 13.73 -14.20
CA PRO A 411 18.10 14.28 -12.93
C PRO A 411 17.11 15.24 -12.28
N MET A 412 17.32 15.55 -11.01
CA MET A 412 16.50 16.52 -10.29
C MET A 412 16.75 17.94 -10.82
N THR A 413 15.69 18.58 -11.30
CA THR A 413 15.71 19.98 -11.77
C THR A 413 14.46 20.72 -11.29
N SER A 414 14.42 22.04 -11.50
CA SER A 414 13.22 22.84 -11.26
C SER A 414 13.09 23.95 -12.28
N ASP A 415 11.86 24.18 -12.72
CA ASP A 415 11.51 25.19 -13.71
C ASP A 415 10.44 26.12 -13.13
N THR A 416 10.55 27.44 -13.41
CA THR A 416 9.49 28.39 -13.11
C THR A 416 8.63 28.56 -14.35
N ILE A 417 7.34 28.24 -14.23
CA ILE A 417 6.38 28.21 -15.34
C ILE A 417 5.36 29.32 -15.17
N ALA A 418 5.22 30.15 -16.21
CA ALA A 418 4.21 31.18 -16.25
C ALA A 418 2.79 30.60 -16.40
N ARG A 419 1.80 31.24 -15.79
CA ARG A 419 0.37 30.99 -16.00
C ARG A 419 -0.25 32.04 -16.93
N SER A 420 -1.34 31.67 -17.57
CA SER A 420 -2.06 32.57 -18.47
C SER A 420 -2.71 33.75 -17.74
N GLY A 421 -3.05 33.61 -16.48
CA GLY A 421 -3.77 34.66 -15.72
C GLY A 421 -3.43 34.69 -14.22
N GLY A 422 -2.23 34.32 -13.82
CA GLY A 422 -1.88 34.26 -12.39
C GLY A 422 -0.37 34.29 -12.11
N GLU A 423 -0.01 34.14 -10.84
CA GLU A 423 1.40 33.99 -10.43
C GLU A 423 2.00 32.72 -11.01
N PRO A 424 3.30 32.74 -11.38
CA PRO A 424 3.99 31.55 -11.86
C PRO A 424 4.01 30.45 -10.79
N PHE A 425 4.19 29.20 -11.22
CA PHE A 425 4.40 28.09 -10.32
C PHE A 425 5.75 27.44 -10.57
N THR A 426 6.27 26.72 -9.57
CA THR A 426 7.50 25.94 -9.69
C THR A 426 7.15 24.49 -10.00
N LEU A 427 7.67 23.99 -11.12
CA LEU A 427 7.66 22.59 -11.47
C LEU A 427 8.98 21.95 -11.00
N TYR A 428 8.89 20.98 -10.10
CA TYR A 428 10.03 20.17 -9.73
C TYR A 428 10.04 18.86 -10.54
N ASN A 429 11.07 18.66 -11.33
CA ASN A 429 11.33 17.40 -12.01
C ASN A 429 12.17 16.52 -11.07
N ILE A 430 11.61 15.42 -10.64
CA ILE A 430 12.15 14.55 -9.59
C ILE A 430 12.40 13.17 -10.19
N PRO A 431 13.59 12.57 -10.01
CA PRO A 431 13.83 11.18 -10.40
C PRO A 431 12.79 10.24 -9.80
N ILE A 432 12.25 9.33 -10.63
CA ILE A 432 11.12 8.48 -10.27
C ILE A 432 11.38 7.59 -9.04
N TYR A 433 12.62 7.21 -8.78
CA TYR A 433 12.99 6.39 -7.63
C TYR A 433 12.80 7.09 -6.26
N TYR A 434 12.45 8.38 -6.26
CA TYR A 434 12.07 9.11 -5.05
C TYR A 434 10.56 9.11 -4.76
N ALA A 435 9.75 8.42 -5.57
CA ALA A 435 8.29 8.46 -5.48
C ALA A 435 7.73 8.18 -4.08
N GLY A 436 8.32 7.25 -3.33
CA GLY A 436 7.92 6.90 -1.96
C GLY A 436 8.25 7.95 -0.89
N HIS A 437 9.04 8.98 -1.21
CA HIS A 437 9.55 9.93 -0.23
C HIS A 437 9.18 11.39 -0.51
N LEU A 438 8.19 11.64 -1.37
CA LEU A 438 7.79 12.99 -1.78
C LEU A 438 7.36 13.88 -0.61
N HIS A 439 6.81 13.32 0.47
CA HIS A 439 6.49 14.10 1.67
C HIS A 439 7.72 14.70 2.32
N VAL A 440 8.86 13.99 2.34
CA VAL A 440 10.14 14.50 2.85
C VAL A 440 10.63 15.65 2.00
N PHE A 441 10.52 15.53 0.67
CA PHE A 441 10.87 16.60 -0.26
C PHE A 441 9.99 17.85 -0.04
N LEU A 442 8.67 17.67 0.01
CA LEU A 442 7.72 18.76 0.21
C LEU A 442 7.93 19.45 1.56
N GLN A 443 8.24 18.70 2.63
CA GLN A 443 8.57 19.26 3.94
C GLN A 443 9.79 20.17 3.89
N ARG A 444 10.83 19.80 3.13
CA ARG A 444 12.06 20.61 2.97
C ARG A 444 11.85 21.84 2.10
N LYS A 445 11.04 21.73 1.03
CA LYS A 445 10.87 22.81 0.03
C LYS A 445 9.72 23.76 0.36
N ILE A 446 8.65 23.26 0.94
CA ILE A 446 7.44 24.05 1.21
C ILE A 446 7.21 24.22 2.72
N GLY A 447 7.77 23.31 3.54
CA GLY A 447 7.55 23.29 5.00
C GLY A 447 7.94 24.55 5.76
N GLY A 448 8.84 25.37 5.21
CA GLY A 448 9.28 26.64 5.77
C GLY A 448 8.62 27.88 5.14
N MET A 449 7.79 27.72 4.11
CA MET A 449 7.04 28.86 3.54
C MET A 449 5.92 29.23 4.51
N ALA A 450 6.04 30.41 5.10
CA ALA A 450 4.93 31.04 5.83
C ALA A 450 3.83 31.34 4.80
N PHE A 451 2.67 30.76 5.00
CA PHE A 451 1.52 30.98 4.16
C PHE A 451 0.81 32.25 4.62
N GLY A 452 0.88 33.31 3.79
CA GLY A 452 0.09 34.52 3.94
C GLY A 452 -1.35 34.30 3.48
#